data_669856833ecd0f5c17d8b6b5d9523019
#
_entry.id   669856833ecd0f5c17d8b6b5d9523019
#
_cell.length_a   1.000
_cell.length_b   1.000
_cell.length_c   1.000
_cell.angle_alpha   90.00
_cell.angle_beta   90.00
_cell.angle_gamma   90.00
#
_symmetry.space_group_name_H-M   'P 1'
#
loop_
_entity.id
_entity.type
_entity.pdbx_description
1 polymer ?
#
loop_
_entity_poly.entity_id
_entity_poly.type
_entity_poly.pdbx_seq_one_letter_code
_entity_poly.pdbx_strand_id
1 'polypeptide(L)'
;MHNITFFEVTEPKEAYRSAVNNLLTQLSQNAKPMTIDEMTYMATCNESHLFFLCIDNKIIGMSTLAVYRSPIGCKVWIEDVVVDKDYRGQGLGRALIEKTIKEAKRFAPCSLLLTSRPSRIEANALYQSIGFWKRETNVYKMDII
;
A
#
# COMPACT_ATOMS: atom_id res chain seq x y z
N MET A 1 -22.65 9.78 -9.11
CA MET A 1 -22.13 8.73 -8.22
C MET A 1 -20.95 8.04 -8.90
N HIS A 2 -19.82 7.96 -8.23
CA HIS A 2 -18.62 7.34 -8.80
C HIS A 2 -18.60 5.84 -8.53
N ASN A 3 -18.16 5.08 -9.51
CA ASN A 3 -17.96 3.66 -9.37
C ASN A 3 -16.55 3.40 -8.82
N ILE A 4 -16.46 2.99 -7.56
CA ILE A 4 -15.21 2.70 -6.89
C ILE A 4 -14.94 1.19 -6.96
N THR A 5 -13.77 0.81 -7.48
CA THR A 5 -13.33 -0.57 -7.55
C THR A 5 -11.96 -0.72 -6.91
N PHE A 6 -11.64 -1.93 -6.44
CA PHE A 6 -10.39 -2.24 -5.79
C PHE A 6 -9.99 -3.66 -6.19
N PHE A 7 -8.75 -3.84 -6.66
CA PHE A 7 -8.31 -5.16 -7.10
C PHE A 7 -6.81 -5.36 -6.92
N GLU A 8 -6.42 -6.61 -6.85
CA GLU A 8 -5.01 -7.00 -6.79
C GLU A 8 -4.42 -7.13 -8.20
N VAL A 9 -3.20 -6.66 -8.37
CA VAL A 9 -2.44 -6.80 -9.61
C VAL A 9 -1.89 -8.22 -9.67
N THR A 10 -2.47 -9.06 -10.53
CA THR A 10 -2.07 -10.47 -10.70
C THR A 10 -1.34 -10.74 -12.01
N GLU A 11 -1.22 -9.73 -12.86
CA GLU A 11 -0.47 -9.81 -14.12
C GLU A 11 0.17 -8.46 -14.42
N PRO A 12 1.35 -8.45 -15.08
CA PRO A 12 1.97 -7.19 -15.46
C PRO A 12 1.27 -6.61 -16.68
N LYS A 13 1.06 -5.28 -16.63
CA LYS A 13 0.56 -4.52 -17.78
C LYS A 13 1.28 -3.17 -17.81
N GLU A 14 1.58 -2.70 -19.01
CA GLU A 14 2.24 -1.40 -19.18
C GLU A 14 1.40 -0.26 -18.59
N ALA A 15 0.07 -0.33 -18.75
CA ALA A 15 -0.83 0.66 -18.15
C ALA A 15 -0.75 0.66 -16.62
N TYR A 16 -0.58 -0.50 -16.00
CA TYR A 16 -0.41 -0.62 -14.55
C TYR A 16 0.93 -0.06 -14.11
N ARG A 17 2.00 -0.37 -14.84
CA ARG A 17 3.33 0.17 -14.54
C ARG A 17 3.33 1.70 -14.62
N SER A 18 2.72 2.25 -15.64
CA SER A 18 2.59 3.70 -15.81
C SER A 18 1.84 4.34 -14.65
N ALA A 19 0.74 3.72 -14.22
CA ALA A 19 -0.05 4.20 -13.08
C ALA A 19 0.75 4.17 -11.77
N VAL A 20 1.47 3.08 -11.52
CA VAL A 20 2.35 2.98 -10.33
C VAL A 20 3.38 4.09 -10.35
N ASN A 21 4.04 4.31 -11.48
CA ASN A 21 5.11 5.30 -11.57
C ASN A 21 4.59 6.72 -11.39
N ASN A 22 3.39 7.03 -11.88
CA ASN A 22 2.76 8.30 -11.61
C ASN A 22 2.50 8.49 -10.12
N LEU A 23 1.98 7.47 -9.44
CA LEU A 23 1.70 7.52 -8.01
C LEU A 23 3.00 7.57 -7.18
N LEU A 24 4.03 6.85 -7.60
CA LEU A 24 5.33 6.87 -6.92
C LEU A 24 5.95 8.26 -6.88
N THR A 25 5.82 9.06 -7.94
CA THR A 25 6.35 10.42 -7.95
C THR A 25 5.66 11.31 -6.91
N GLN A 26 4.42 10.98 -6.56
CA GLN A 26 3.67 11.70 -5.54
C GLN A 26 3.98 11.21 -4.13
N LEU A 27 4.46 9.97 -4.00
CA LEU A 27 4.83 9.39 -2.72
C LEU A 27 6.25 9.78 -2.30
N SER A 28 7.18 9.79 -3.24
CA SER A 28 8.59 10.10 -2.97
C SER A 28 9.23 10.73 -4.21
N GLN A 29 9.87 11.89 -4.03
CA GLN A 29 10.55 12.59 -5.11
C GLN A 29 11.75 11.82 -5.66
N ASN A 30 12.34 10.93 -4.85
CA ASN A 30 13.54 10.18 -5.20
C ASN A 30 13.27 8.74 -5.55
N ALA A 31 12.01 8.34 -5.67
CA ALA A 31 11.66 6.97 -6.01
C ALA A 31 12.09 6.66 -7.45
N LYS A 32 12.76 5.54 -7.63
CA LYS A 32 13.07 5.04 -8.97
C LYS A 32 11.82 4.50 -9.62
N PRO A 33 11.62 4.72 -10.94
CA PRO A 33 10.50 4.11 -11.63
C PRO A 33 10.52 2.58 -11.52
N MET A 34 9.36 1.99 -11.34
CA MET A 34 9.20 0.55 -11.35
C MET A 34 9.37 0.03 -12.79
N THR A 35 10.12 -1.05 -12.95
CA THR A 35 10.27 -1.72 -14.24
C THR A 35 9.15 -2.77 -14.42
N ILE A 36 8.94 -3.17 -15.67
CA ILE A 36 7.96 -4.22 -15.94
C ILE A 36 8.39 -5.57 -15.33
N ASP A 37 9.69 -5.83 -15.25
CA ASP A 37 10.21 -7.05 -14.61
C ASP A 37 9.94 -7.06 -13.11
N GLU A 38 10.10 -5.91 -12.45
CA GLU A 38 9.76 -5.78 -11.04
C GLU A 38 8.26 -5.99 -10.80
N MET A 39 7.42 -5.45 -11.68
CA MET A 39 5.98 -5.65 -11.59
C MET A 39 5.61 -7.12 -11.81
N THR A 40 6.25 -7.78 -12.77
CA THR A 40 6.05 -9.21 -13.02
C THR A 40 6.41 -10.03 -11.78
N TYR A 41 7.53 -9.70 -11.15
CA TYR A 41 7.94 -10.37 -9.91
C TYR A 41 6.86 -10.21 -8.82
N MET A 42 6.40 -8.98 -8.59
CA MET A 42 5.37 -8.73 -7.58
C MET A 42 4.06 -9.44 -7.90
N ALA A 43 3.67 -9.45 -9.17
CA ALA A 43 2.40 -10.05 -9.59
C ALA A 43 2.39 -11.59 -9.45
N THR A 44 3.56 -12.21 -9.43
CA THR A 44 3.69 -13.67 -9.44
C THR A 44 4.24 -14.26 -8.14
N CYS A 45 4.78 -13.43 -7.24
CA CYS A 45 5.30 -13.92 -5.96
C CYS A 45 4.19 -14.01 -4.91
N ASN A 46 4.47 -14.72 -3.81
CA ASN A 46 3.52 -14.91 -2.73
C ASN A 46 3.72 -13.92 -1.57
N GLU A 47 4.86 -13.23 -1.53
CA GLU A 47 5.20 -12.35 -0.41
C GLU A 47 4.86 -10.88 -0.64
N SER A 48 4.46 -10.50 -1.85
CA SER A 48 4.08 -9.12 -2.17
C SER A 48 2.77 -9.09 -2.93
N HIS A 49 1.89 -8.17 -2.53
CA HIS A 49 0.55 -8.04 -3.13
C HIS A 49 0.28 -6.56 -3.37
N LEU A 50 0.25 -6.17 -4.63
CA LEU A 50 -0.02 -4.79 -5.04
C LEU A 50 -1.51 -4.65 -5.36
N PHE A 51 -2.14 -3.61 -4.81
CA PHE A 51 -3.56 -3.32 -5.02
C PHE A 51 -3.75 -1.95 -5.63
N PHE A 52 -4.75 -1.83 -6.48
CA PHE A 52 -5.18 -0.54 -7.02
C PHE A 52 -6.58 -0.18 -6.54
N LEU A 53 -6.76 1.10 -6.25
CA LEU A 53 -8.07 1.71 -6.04
C LEU A 53 -8.40 2.52 -7.28
N CYS A 54 -9.60 2.31 -7.84
CA CYS A 54 -10.03 2.96 -9.07
C CYS A 54 -11.33 3.71 -8.88
N ILE A 55 -11.48 4.83 -9.60
CA ILE A 55 -12.74 5.54 -9.76
C ILE A 55 -13.05 5.56 -11.25
N ASP A 56 -14.21 5.04 -11.64
CA ASP A 56 -14.67 5.00 -13.03
C ASP A 56 -13.58 4.45 -13.97
N ASN A 57 -12.95 3.35 -13.53
CA ASN A 57 -11.89 2.63 -14.25
C ASN A 57 -10.54 3.38 -14.33
N LYS A 58 -10.41 4.51 -13.64
CA LYS A 58 -9.12 5.20 -13.53
C LYS A 58 -8.44 4.80 -12.23
N ILE A 59 -7.18 4.39 -12.31
CA ILE A 59 -6.38 4.05 -11.14
C ILE A 59 -6.00 5.36 -10.43
N ILE A 60 -6.48 5.53 -9.18
CA ILE A 60 -6.24 6.75 -8.41
C ILE A 60 -5.55 6.49 -7.07
N GLY A 61 -5.27 5.26 -6.74
CA GLY A 61 -4.57 4.93 -5.52
C GLY A 61 -3.97 3.56 -5.58
N MET A 62 -2.99 3.32 -4.71
CA MET A 62 -2.35 2.02 -4.58
C MET A 62 -1.95 1.74 -3.15
N SER A 63 -1.83 0.47 -2.83
CA SER A 63 -1.25 -0.02 -1.59
C SER A 63 -0.57 -1.36 -1.85
N THR A 64 0.36 -1.72 -0.98
CA THR A 64 1.04 -3.02 -1.06
C THR A 64 0.95 -3.72 0.28
N LEU A 65 0.73 -5.03 0.27
CA LEU A 65 0.89 -5.89 1.44
C LEU A 65 2.15 -6.71 1.23
N ALA A 66 3.07 -6.62 2.18
CA ALA A 66 4.27 -7.47 2.23
C ALA A 66 4.07 -8.49 3.34
N VAL A 67 4.24 -9.77 3.01
CA VAL A 67 3.92 -10.88 3.92
C VAL A 67 5.17 -11.70 4.17
N TYR A 68 5.49 -11.94 5.43
CA TYR A 68 6.59 -12.83 5.77
C TYR A 68 6.35 -13.54 7.09
N ARG A 69 7.12 -14.57 7.34
CA ARG A 69 7.05 -15.32 8.60
C ARG A 69 8.42 -15.28 9.29
N SER A 70 8.37 -15.19 10.61
CA SER A 70 9.51 -15.37 11.49
C SER A 70 9.12 -16.38 12.55
N PRO A 71 10.05 -16.80 13.45
CA PRO A 71 9.67 -17.75 14.53
C PRO A 71 8.50 -17.27 15.38
N ILE A 72 8.29 -15.94 15.50
CA ILE A 72 7.15 -15.39 16.27
C ILE A 72 5.84 -15.57 15.52
N GLY A 73 5.85 -15.62 14.20
CA GLY A 73 4.61 -15.81 13.43
C GLY A 73 4.58 -15.05 12.13
N CYS A 74 3.37 -14.93 11.57
CA CYS A 74 3.13 -14.23 10.32
C CYS A 74 3.00 -12.73 10.55
N LYS A 75 3.69 -11.97 9.73
CA LYS A 75 3.63 -10.50 9.77
C LYS A 75 3.30 -9.97 8.38
N VAL A 76 2.40 -8.99 8.36
CA VAL A 76 1.96 -8.34 7.13
C VAL A 76 2.18 -6.85 7.30
N TRP A 77 2.87 -6.24 6.34
CA TRP A 77 3.12 -4.80 6.35
C TRP A 77 2.36 -4.12 5.22
N ILE A 78 1.72 -3.01 5.55
CA ILE A 78 1.16 -2.13 4.53
C ILE A 78 2.26 -1.16 4.10
N GLU A 79 2.53 -1.12 2.80
CA GLU A 79 3.61 -0.33 2.22
C GLU A 79 3.11 0.56 1.09
N ASP A 80 3.79 1.68 0.89
CA ASP A 80 3.63 2.55 -0.29
C ASP A 80 2.18 2.92 -0.57
N VAL A 81 1.48 3.40 0.46
CA VAL A 81 0.09 3.83 0.35
C VAL A 81 0.04 5.25 -0.21
N VAL A 82 -0.64 5.42 -1.32
CA VAL A 82 -0.81 6.76 -1.91
C VAL A 82 -2.14 6.86 -2.64
N VAL A 83 -2.79 8.02 -2.50
CA VAL A 83 -3.95 8.44 -3.28
C VAL A 83 -3.50 9.61 -4.16
N ASP A 84 -3.85 9.57 -5.44
CA ASP A 84 -3.55 10.63 -6.38
C ASP A 84 -3.99 11.98 -5.81
N LYS A 85 -3.11 12.98 -5.92
CA LYS A 85 -3.34 14.32 -5.36
C LYS A 85 -4.64 14.96 -5.82
N ASP A 86 -5.07 14.67 -7.06
CA ASP A 86 -6.29 15.23 -7.62
C ASP A 86 -7.56 14.62 -7.02
N TYR A 87 -7.43 13.57 -6.23
CA TYR A 87 -8.53 12.84 -5.61
C TYR A 87 -8.50 12.86 -4.08
N ARG A 88 -7.58 13.63 -3.49
CA ARG A 88 -7.47 13.74 -2.03
C ARG A 88 -8.63 14.58 -1.46
N GLY A 89 -8.89 14.41 -0.16
CA GLY A 89 -9.95 15.15 0.52
C GLY A 89 -11.35 14.60 0.29
N GLN A 90 -11.47 13.37 -0.20
CA GLN A 90 -12.76 12.75 -0.52
C GLN A 90 -12.99 11.43 0.24
N GLY A 91 -12.20 11.16 1.27
CA GLY A 91 -12.30 9.92 2.04
C GLY A 91 -11.71 8.69 1.36
N LEU A 92 -10.98 8.87 0.26
CA LEU A 92 -10.45 7.75 -0.52
C LEU A 92 -9.24 7.09 0.16
N GLY A 93 -8.47 7.85 0.94
CA GLY A 93 -7.40 7.28 1.74
C GLY A 93 -7.91 6.28 2.76
N ARG A 94 -9.02 6.62 3.43
CA ARG A 94 -9.68 5.72 4.36
C ARG A 94 -10.20 4.47 3.64
N ALA A 95 -10.86 4.66 2.51
CA ALA A 95 -11.37 3.55 1.71
C ALA A 95 -10.25 2.61 1.28
N LEU A 96 -9.12 3.16 0.83
CA LEU A 96 -7.95 2.38 0.41
C LEU A 96 -7.41 1.53 1.57
N ILE A 97 -7.23 2.14 2.74
CA ILE A 97 -6.70 1.42 3.91
C ILE A 97 -7.69 0.35 4.38
N GLU A 98 -8.98 0.66 4.45
CA GLU A 98 -9.99 -0.32 4.90
C GLU A 98 -10.06 -1.52 3.95
N LYS A 99 -10.00 -1.29 2.66
CA LYS A 99 -10.00 -2.38 1.66
C LYS A 99 -8.71 -3.20 1.73
N THR A 100 -7.57 -2.55 1.98
CA THR A 100 -6.29 -3.23 2.17
C THR A 100 -6.30 -4.10 3.41
N ILE A 101 -6.87 -3.61 4.51
CA ILE A 101 -7.02 -4.39 5.75
C ILE A 101 -7.89 -5.63 5.49
N LYS A 102 -8.97 -5.48 4.74
CA LYS A 102 -9.84 -6.60 4.40
C LYS A 102 -9.06 -7.68 3.64
N GLU A 103 -8.20 -7.29 2.71
CA GLU A 103 -7.34 -8.24 1.99
C GLU A 103 -6.31 -8.90 2.93
N ALA A 104 -5.80 -8.16 3.90
CA ALA A 104 -4.84 -8.71 4.87
C ALA A 104 -5.43 -9.85 5.71
N LYS A 105 -6.73 -9.88 5.87
CA LYS A 105 -7.41 -10.92 6.68
C LYS A 105 -7.21 -12.33 6.12
N ARG A 106 -6.92 -12.47 4.84
CA ARG A 106 -6.65 -13.79 4.24
C ARG A 106 -5.37 -14.43 4.77
N PHE A 107 -4.51 -13.66 5.42
CA PHE A 107 -3.26 -14.15 6.01
C PHE A 107 -3.38 -14.41 7.51
N ALA A 108 -4.55 -14.22 8.09
CA ALA A 108 -4.77 -14.42 9.52
C ALA A 108 -4.52 -15.88 9.92
N PRO A 109 -4.03 -16.15 11.16
CA PRO A 109 -3.65 -15.17 12.16
C PRO A 109 -2.31 -14.47 11.82
N CYS A 110 -2.29 -13.16 11.91
CA CYS A 110 -1.11 -12.37 11.60
C CYS A 110 -1.16 -11.03 12.34
N SER A 111 -0.01 -10.37 12.41
CA SER A 111 0.05 -8.97 12.83
C SER A 111 0.11 -8.10 11.59
N LEU A 112 -0.71 -7.06 11.55
CA LEU A 112 -0.71 -6.08 10.47
C LEU A 112 -0.04 -4.80 10.95
N LEU A 113 0.99 -4.36 10.27
CA LEU A 113 1.82 -3.24 10.68
C LEU A 113 1.94 -2.23 9.53
N LEU A 114 2.23 -0.99 9.90
CA LEU A 114 2.65 0.05 8.97
C LEU A 114 3.53 1.04 9.70
N THR A 115 4.29 1.83 8.95
CA THR A 115 5.04 2.95 9.51
C THR A 115 4.49 4.25 8.96
N SER A 116 4.51 5.29 9.78
CA SER A 116 4.08 6.63 9.38
C SER A 116 4.89 7.65 10.16
N ARG A 117 5.33 8.70 9.47
CA ARG A 117 6.09 9.75 10.13
C ARG A 117 5.21 10.49 11.14
N PRO A 118 5.77 10.89 12.31
CA PRO A 118 5.00 11.66 13.29
C PRO A 118 4.40 12.94 12.72
N SER A 119 5.03 13.55 11.72
CA SER A 119 4.54 14.79 11.10
C SER A 119 3.25 14.60 10.28
N ARG A 120 2.91 13.38 9.92
CA ARG A 120 1.68 13.07 9.16
C ARG A 120 0.49 12.95 10.11
N ILE A 121 0.08 14.08 10.67
CA ILE A 121 -0.92 14.12 11.74
C ILE A 121 -2.26 13.54 11.32
N GLU A 122 -2.74 13.90 10.13
CA GLU A 122 -4.03 13.41 9.63
C GLU A 122 -4.00 11.91 9.34
N ALA A 123 -2.93 11.42 8.71
CA ALA A 123 -2.79 10.00 8.41
C ALA A 123 -2.70 9.18 9.71
N ASN A 124 -1.93 9.66 10.69
CA ASN A 124 -1.81 8.98 11.98
C ASN A 124 -3.14 8.92 12.71
N ALA A 125 -3.92 9.99 12.68
CA ALA A 125 -5.25 10.02 13.26
C ALA A 125 -6.18 9.02 12.56
N LEU A 126 -6.10 8.93 11.25
CA LEU A 126 -6.87 7.97 10.46
C LEU A 126 -6.55 6.53 10.88
N TYR A 127 -5.27 6.18 10.95
CA TYR A 127 -4.86 4.82 11.31
C TYR A 127 -5.37 4.43 12.69
N GLN A 128 -5.26 5.34 13.67
CA GLN A 128 -5.75 5.09 15.02
C GLN A 128 -7.28 4.96 15.05
N SER A 129 -8.00 5.76 14.27
CA SER A 129 -9.46 5.67 14.19
C SER A 129 -9.94 4.36 13.60
N ILE A 130 -9.15 3.73 12.74
CA ILE A 130 -9.47 2.44 12.12
C ILE A 130 -9.19 1.27 13.09
N GLY A 131 -8.29 1.45 14.06
CA GLY A 131 -7.98 0.41 15.04
C GLY A 131 -6.51 0.08 15.18
N PHE A 132 -5.63 0.76 14.44
CA PHE A 132 -4.19 0.62 14.68
C PHE A 132 -3.81 1.32 15.99
N TRP A 133 -2.83 0.76 16.68
CA TRP A 133 -2.29 1.40 17.88
C TRP A 133 -0.79 1.59 17.71
N LYS A 134 -0.31 2.72 18.21
CA LYS A 134 1.08 3.10 18.11
C LYS A 134 1.93 2.19 19.00
N ARG A 135 2.94 1.54 18.41
CA ARG A 135 3.88 0.72 19.17
C ARG A 135 5.00 1.59 19.74
N GLU A 136 5.45 1.23 20.92
CA GLU A 136 6.66 1.83 21.51
C GLU A 136 7.86 1.04 20.99
N THR A 137 8.43 1.49 19.88
CA THR A 137 9.53 0.82 19.20
C THR A 137 10.27 1.82 18.32
N ASN A 138 11.48 1.47 17.94
CA ASN A 138 12.26 2.26 16.99
C ASN A 138 12.43 1.47 15.71
N VAL A 139 12.42 2.18 14.58
CA VAL A 139 12.72 1.59 13.27
C VAL A 139 14.09 2.10 12.84
N TYR A 140 15.01 1.18 12.57
CA TYR A 140 16.36 1.48 12.10
C TYR A 140 16.50 1.07 10.65
N LYS A 141 17.26 1.85 9.89
CA LYS A 141 17.50 1.58 8.47
C LYS A 141 19.02 1.59 8.20
N MET A 142 19.46 0.64 7.39
CA MET A 142 20.81 0.62 6.83
C MET A 142 20.66 0.23 5.36
N ASP A 143 21.28 0.98 4.47
CA ASP A 143 21.31 0.62 3.05
C ASP A 143 22.46 -0.35 2.81
N ILE A 144 22.16 -1.47 2.18
CA ILE A 144 23.15 -2.49 1.83
C ILE A 144 23.34 -2.43 0.32
N ILE A 145 24.59 -2.18 -0.08
CA ILE A 145 24.96 -1.95 -1.47
C ILE A 145 26.00 -2.95 -1.94
#